data_0213928f5948991744f3e2367168c088
#
_entry.id   0213928f5948991744f3e2367168c088
#
_cell.length_a   1.000
_cell.length_b   1.000
_cell.length_c   1.000
_cell.angle_alpha   90.00
_cell.angle_beta   90.00
_cell.angle_gamma   90.00
#
_symmetry.space_group_name_H-M   'P 1'
#
loop_
_entity.id
_entity.type
_entity.pdbx_description
1 polymer ?
#
loop_
_entity_poly.entity_id
_entity_poly.type
_entity_poly.pdbx_seq_one_letter_code
_entity_poly.pdbx_strand_id
1 'polypeptide(L)'
;ELNRDFSHHAVEFPDAVTVRSFEYSAWLEKCDAVINFSKLKAHGLMGMTAAVKNLYGVIPGTVKSEYHFRYPDPMAFANMLVDLNEYVRPVLCLCDAVDIMEGNGPTQGTPRHMGALLASTSSYELDRLCAWMLGLEEKELPYLTAAKQRGLLSEAGEPLGVKDAAAYRVNDFVRSGATCSWFASNPEDKPFRKIVKKSFAVLLRSHPALGEGCTGCGHCARLCPAGAITIVNKRAVIDRKKCIRCFCCQEF
;
A
#
# COMPACT_ATOMS: atom_id res chain seq x y z
N GLU A 1 15.10 -22.01 -1.33
CA GLU A 1 15.15 -22.14 0.13
C GLU A 1 14.35 -21.02 0.78
N LEU A 2 13.53 -21.33 1.80
CA LEU A 2 12.79 -20.31 2.54
C LEU A 2 13.75 -19.63 3.52
N ASN A 3 13.79 -18.30 3.49
CA ASN A 3 14.55 -17.52 4.46
C ASN A 3 13.99 -17.72 5.88
N ARG A 4 14.89 -17.99 6.85
CA ARG A 4 14.59 -18.07 8.29
C ARG A 4 15.39 -17.07 9.11
N ASP A 5 16.15 -16.20 8.46
CA ASP A 5 16.89 -15.13 9.11
C ASP A 5 15.97 -13.89 9.25
N PHE A 6 15.59 -13.56 10.47
CA PHE A 6 14.77 -12.40 10.82
C PHE A 6 15.61 -11.24 11.37
N SER A 7 16.94 -11.35 11.27
CA SER A 7 17.83 -10.27 11.67
C SER A 7 17.63 -9.04 10.78
N HIS A 8 17.81 -7.88 11.36
CA HIS A 8 17.68 -6.60 10.69
C HIS A 8 18.64 -5.59 11.32
N HIS A 9 18.91 -4.54 10.60
CA HIS A 9 19.69 -3.40 11.08
C HIS A 9 19.25 -2.12 10.36
N ALA A 10 19.63 -0.98 10.93
CA ALA A 10 19.37 0.30 10.31
C ALA A 10 20.31 0.49 9.11
N VAL A 11 19.74 0.94 7.98
CA VAL A 11 20.48 1.37 6.80
C VAL A 11 20.26 2.86 6.54
N GLU A 12 21.23 3.49 5.92
CA GLU A 12 21.14 4.90 5.53
C GLU A 12 20.87 5.03 4.04
N PHE A 13 19.95 5.93 3.68
CA PHE A 13 19.64 6.28 2.30
C PHE A 13 19.61 7.81 2.14
N PRO A 14 20.76 8.47 1.93
CA PRO A 14 20.86 9.94 1.87
C PRO A 14 19.98 10.57 0.79
N ASP A 15 19.76 9.88 -0.35
CA ASP A 15 18.96 10.35 -1.48
C ASP A 15 17.46 10.24 -1.24
N ALA A 16 17.02 9.68 -0.11
CA ALA A 16 15.61 9.56 0.23
C ALA A 16 14.93 10.93 0.39
N VAL A 17 13.70 11.01 -0.07
CA VAL A 17 12.84 12.19 0.13
C VAL A 17 12.24 12.21 1.53
N THR A 18 11.89 11.04 2.06
CA THR A 18 11.15 10.91 3.33
C THR A 18 11.88 10.09 4.38
N VAL A 19 12.40 8.90 4.01
CA VAL A 19 12.97 7.96 4.97
C VAL A 19 14.47 7.76 4.73
N ARG A 20 15.30 8.64 5.31
CA ARG A 20 16.76 8.61 5.15
C ARG A 20 17.47 7.53 5.94
N SER A 21 16.80 6.94 6.92
CA SER A 21 17.29 5.79 7.65
C SER A 21 16.12 4.88 8.01
N PHE A 22 16.28 3.58 7.84
CA PHE A 22 15.21 2.61 8.11
C PHE A 22 15.77 1.22 8.44
N GLU A 23 14.94 0.44 9.15
CA GLU A 23 15.26 -0.96 9.45
C GLU A 23 15.12 -1.81 8.19
N TYR A 24 16.17 -2.56 7.87
CA TYR A 24 16.26 -3.38 6.67
C TYR A 24 16.55 -4.84 7.03
N SER A 25 15.90 -5.76 6.35
CA SER A 25 16.11 -7.20 6.55
C SER A 25 17.52 -7.59 6.12
N ALA A 26 18.37 -7.98 7.07
CA ALA A 26 19.81 -8.18 6.86
C ALA A 26 20.17 -9.23 5.81
N TRP A 27 19.31 -10.25 5.61
CA TRP A 27 19.57 -11.28 4.61
C TRP A 27 19.53 -10.75 3.17
N LEU A 28 18.81 -9.66 2.90
CA LEU A 28 18.71 -9.05 1.56
C LEU A 28 20.05 -8.49 1.08
N GLU A 29 20.92 -8.06 1.99
CA GLU A 29 22.26 -7.58 1.63
C GLU A 29 23.19 -8.67 1.12
N LYS A 30 22.86 -9.95 1.39
CA LYS A 30 23.60 -11.11 0.91
C LYS A 30 23.17 -11.54 -0.50
N CYS A 31 22.17 -10.85 -1.08
CA CYS A 31 21.61 -11.17 -2.39
C CYS A 31 22.24 -10.29 -3.48
N ASP A 32 22.63 -10.88 -4.60
CA ASP A 32 23.16 -10.15 -5.76
C ASP A 32 22.08 -9.36 -6.48
N ALA A 33 20.81 -9.78 -6.38
CA ALA A 33 19.66 -9.14 -7.00
C ALA A 33 18.36 -9.47 -6.27
N VAL A 34 17.37 -8.60 -6.40
CA VAL A 34 16.03 -8.81 -5.87
C VAL A 34 15.03 -8.95 -7.01
N ILE A 35 14.28 -10.04 -7.02
CA ILE A 35 13.08 -10.20 -7.83
C ILE A 35 11.88 -9.95 -6.94
N ASN A 36 11.08 -8.96 -7.29
CA ASN A 36 9.89 -8.57 -6.54
C ASN A 36 8.67 -9.31 -7.08
N PHE A 37 8.15 -10.28 -6.34
CA PHE A 37 6.97 -11.05 -6.73
C PHE A 37 5.78 -10.69 -5.84
N SER A 38 4.81 -10.01 -6.40
CA SER A 38 3.64 -9.45 -5.71
C SER A 38 2.33 -10.14 -6.09
N LYS A 39 1.29 -9.90 -5.31
CA LYS A 39 -0.10 -10.29 -5.58
C LYS A 39 -0.97 -9.03 -5.72
N LEU A 40 -1.75 -8.94 -6.79
CA LEU A 40 -2.64 -7.81 -7.03
C LEU A 40 -3.85 -7.85 -6.09
N LYS A 41 -4.02 -6.78 -5.28
CA LYS A 41 -5.11 -6.68 -4.29
C LYS A 41 -5.58 -5.25 -4.12
N ALA A 42 -6.86 -5.07 -3.78
CA ALA A 42 -7.36 -3.83 -3.21
C ALA A 42 -6.66 -3.52 -1.87
N HIS A 43 -6.54 -2.26 -1.52
CA HIS A 43 -5.91 -1.83 -0.28
C HIS A 43 -6.54 -0.53 0.26
N GLY A 44 -6.91 -0.53 1.54
CA GLY A 44 -7.61 0.59 2.17
C GLY A 44 -6.87 1.92 2.16
N LEU A 45 -5.55 1.92 2.45
CA LEU A 45 -4.77 3.17 2.53
C LEU A 45 -4.20 3.60 1.17
N MET A 46 -3.76 2.65 0.34
CA MET A 46 -3.01 2.93 -0.89
C MET A 46 -3.81 2.68 -2.17
N GLY A 47 -5.12 2.39 -2.08
CA GLY A 47 -6.00 2.05 -3.20
C GLY A 47 -5.82 0.61 -3.67
N MET A 48 -4.60 0.23 -4.02
CA MET A 48 -4.22 -1.15 -4.32
C MET A 48 -2.82 -1.47 -3.79
N THR A 49 -2.46 -2.74 -3.81
CA THR A 49 -1.10 -3.23 -3.61
C THR A 49 -0.70 -4.17 -4.74
N ALA A 50 0.47 -3.91 -5.29
CA ALA A 50 1.16 -4.76 -6.26
C ALA A 50 2.68 -4.63 -6.00
N ALA A 51 3.52 -4.30 -6.99
CA ALA A 51 4.97 -4.31 -6.84
C ALA A 51 5.50 -3.25 -5.86
N VAL A 52 5.06 -1.98 -5.98
CA VAL A 52 5.59 -0.89 -5.14
C VAL A 52 5.35 -1.17 -3.66
N LYS A 53 4.12 -1.49 -3.27
CA LYS A 53 3.82 -1.75 -1.86
C LYS A 53 4.38 -3.09 -1.37
N ASN A 54 4.60 -4.07 -2.26
CA ASN A 54 5.18 -5.36 -1.86
C ASN A 54 6.57 -5.19 -1.28
N LEU A 55 7.38 -4.25 -1.78
CA LEU A 55 8.70 -3.94 -1.25
C LEU A 55 8.68 -3.35 0.17
N TYR A 56 7.53 -2.94 0.69
CA TYR A 56 7.39 -2.69 2.12
C TYR A 56 7.70 -3.94 2.98
N GLY A 57 7.76 -5.12 2.34
CA GLY A 57 8.20 -6.38 2.93
C GLY A 57 9.65 -6.38 3.41
N VAL A 58 10.51 -5.49 2.91
CA VAL A 58 11.92 -5.37 3.34
C VAL A 58 12.06 -4.80 4.75
N ILE A 59 11.04 -4.06 5.21
CA ILE A 59 10.92 -3.64 6.60
C ILE A 59 10.48 -4.85 7.44
N PRO A 60 11.17 -5.19 8.54
CA PRO A 60 10.79 -6.30 9.41
C PRO A 60 9.37 -6.16 9.95
N GLY A 61 8.64 -7.27 10.02
CA GLY A 61 7.24 -7.28 10.43
C GLY A 61 6.97 -6.64 11.80
N THR A 62 7.91 -6.78 12.72
CA THR A 62 7.84 -6.22 14.08
C THR A 62 7.84 -4.69 14.13
N VAL A 63 8.47 -4.03 13.15
CA VAL A 63 8.57 -2.56 13.09
C VAL A 63 7.64 -1.91 12.05
N LYS A 64 6.97 -2.69 11.20
CA LYS A 64 6.04 -2.15 10.19
C LYS A 64 4.96 -1.24 10.76
N SER A 65 4.39 -1.62 11.89
CA SER A 65 3.35 -0.82 12.55
C SER A 65 3.85 0.56 13.00
N GLU A 66 5.14 0.68 13.36
CA GLU A 66 5.76 1.95 13.72
C GLU A 66 5.80 2.91 12.51
N TYR A 67 6.07 2.41 11.32
CA TYR A 67 6.10 3.25 10.10
C TYR A 67 4.71 3.80 9.75
N HIS A 68 3.64 3.06 10.00
CA HIS A 68 2.29 3.60 9.86
C HIS A 68 2.00 4.71 10.87
N PHE A 69 2.56 4.63 12.07
CA PHE A 69 2.47 5.69 13.06
C PHE A 69 3.32 6.91 12.69
N ARG A 70 4.56 6.67 12.22
CA ARG A 70 5.50 7.72 11.82
C ARG A 70 5.01 8.49 10.59
N TYR A 71 4.34 7.82 9.65
CA TYR A 71 3.83 8.38 8.40
C TYR A 71 2.31 8.22 8.29
N PRO A 72 1.51 8.90 9.13
CA PRO A 72 0.04 8.76 9.14
C PRO A 72 -0.64 9.43 7.95
N ASP A 73 0.03 10.35 7.28
CA ASP A 73 -0.44 10.98 6.05
C ASP A 73 -0.20 10.05 4.85
N PRO A 74 -1.23 9.81 3.99
CA PRO A 74 -1.10 8.90 2.86
C PRO A 74 0.01 9.27 1.87
N MET A 75 0.27 10.57 1.65
CA MET A 75 1.35 11.00 0.75
C MET A 75 2.72 10.84 1.38
N ALA A 76 2.86 11.08 2.69
CA ALA A 76 4.11 10.80 3.41
C ALA A 76 4.42 9.30 3.41
N PHE A 77 3.42 8.45 3.64
CA PHE A 77 3.57 7.00 3.56
C PHE A 77 3.91 6.54 2.14
N ALA A 78 3.28 7.13 1.12
CA ALA A 78 3.55 6.86 -0.28
C ALA A 78 5.00 7.22 -0.67
N ASN A 79 5.49 8.39 -0.25
CA ASN A 79 6.88 8.79 -0.49
C ASN A 79 7.87 7.85 0.20
N MET A 80 7.57 7.36 1.41
CA MET A 80 8.36 6.34 2.09
C MET A 80 8.40 5.04 1.27
N LEU A 81 7.27 4.58 0.72
CA LEU A 81 7.24 3.40 -0.15
C LEU A 81 8.09 3.58 -1.41
N VAL A 82 8.06 4.79 -2.01
CA VAL A 82 8.92 5.12 -3.16
C VAL A 82 10.39 5.12 -2.76
N ASP A 83 10.76 5.69 -1.60
CA ASP A 83 12.14 5.63 -1.11
C ASP A 83 12.63 4.18 -0.94
N LEU A 84 11.81 3.29 -0.38
CA LEU A 84 12.16 1.87 -0.27
C LEU A 84 12.38 1.21 -1.64
N ASN A 85 11.54 1.55 -2.63
CA ASN A 85 11.71 1.03 -3.99
C ASN A 85 13.01 1.53 -4.63
N GLU A 86 13.36 2.82 -4.46
CA GLU A 86 14.60 3.41 -4.96
C GLU A 86 15.85 2.87 -4.26
N TYR A 87 15.73 2.45 -3.01
CA TYR A 87 16.82 1.77 -2.28
C TYR A 87 17.03 0.33 -2.78
N VAL A 88 15.95 -0.46 -2.86
CA VAL A 88 16.03 -1.90 -3.20
C VAL A 88 16.31 -2.12 -4.68
N ARG A 89 15.72 -1.34 -5.58
CA ARG A 89 15.88 -1.41 -7.04
C ARG A 89 15.77 -2.83 -7.58
N PRO A 90 14.60 -3.48 -7.49
CA PRO A 90 14.43 -4.85 -7.97
C PRO A 90 14.77 -4.92 -9.46
N VAL A 91 15.50 -5.96 -9.86
CA VAL A 91 15.87 -6.18 -11.27
C VAL A 91 14.70 -6.64 -12.12
N LEU A 92 13.70 -7.25 -11.48
CA LEU A 92 12.47 -7.72 -12.11
C LEU A 92 11.32 -7.65 -11.10
N CYS A 93 10.18 -7.17 -11.56
CA CYS A 93 8.93 -7.18 -10.82
C CYS A 93 7.95 -8.11 -11.54
N LEU A 94 7.37 -9.03 -10.79
CA LEU A 94 6.31 -9.93 -11.22
C LEU A 94 5.06 -9.65 -10.39
N CYS A 95 3.89 -9.69 -11.02
CA CYS A 95 2.63 -9.57 -10.31
C CYS A 95 1.70 -10.72 -10.70
N ASP A 96 1.32 -11.50 -9.71
CA ASP A 96 0.26 -12.48 -9.81
C ASP A 96 -1.10 -11.77 -9.79
N ALA A 97 -1.74 -11.74 -10.93
CA ALA A 97 -3.10 -11.28 -11.15
C ALA A 97 -3.98 -12.42 -11.69
N VAL A 98 -3.66 -13.69 -11.40
CA VAL A 98 -4.52 -14.83 -11.77
C VAL A 98 -5.82 -14.74 -10.99
N ASP A 99 -5.73 -14.70 -9.66
CA ASP A 99 -6.87 -14.42 -8.80
C ASP A 99 -6.53 -13.18 -7.97
N ILE A 100 -7.13 -12.06 -8.28
CA ILE A 100 -6.94 -10.81 -7.56
C ILE A 100 -7.87 -10.75 -6.34
N MET A 101 -7.63 -9.79 -5.45
CA MET A 101 -8.53 -9.51 -4.33
C MET A 101 -9.15 -8.13 -4.48
N GLU A 102 -10.47 -8.04 -4.40
CA GLU A 102 -11.22 -6.78 -4.42
C GLU A 102 -11.97 -6.53 -3.11
N GLY A 103 -12.51 -5.33 -2.90
CA GLY A 103 -13.23 -4.96 -1.69
C GLY A 103 -12.30 -4.69 -0.49
N ASN A 104 -12.58 -5.30 0.66
CA ASN A 104 -11.87 -5.03 1.93
C ASN A 104 -10.47 -5.66 2.00
N GLY A 105 -9.68 -5.52 0.92
CA GLY A 105 -8.26 -5.91 0.95
C GLY A 105 -7.41 -5.10 1.95
N PRO A 106 -6.22 -5.59 2.26
CA PRO A 106 -5.48 -6.64 1.53
C PRO A 106 -5.71 -8.09 2.02
N THR A 107 -6.53 -8.33 3.06
CA THR A 107 -6.69 -9.67 3.66
C THR A 107 -8.15 -10.14 3.79
N GLN A 108 -9.11 -9.24 3.80
CA GLN A 108 -10.53 -9.52 4.00
C GLN A 108 -11.40 -9.20 2.78
N GLY A 109 -10.77 -9.11 1.60
CA GLY A 109 -11.49 -8.89 0.35
C GLY A 109 -12.02 -10.19 -0.25
N THR A 110 -12.71 -10.04 -1.37
CA THR A 110 -13.27 -11.14 -2.14
C THR A 110 -12.32 -11.50 -3.29
N PRO A 111 -12.04 -12.78 -3.54
CA PRO A 111 -11.24 -13.19 -4.69
C PRO A 111 -12.03 -12.97 -5.99
N ARG A 112 -11.31 -12.56 -7.04
CA ARG A 112 -11.82 -12.42 -8.39
C ARG A 112 -10.83 -12.97 -9.39
N HIS A 113 -11.27 -13.89 -10.26
CA HIS A 113 -10.42 -14.44 -11.30
C HIS A 113 -10.19 -13.41 -12.43
N MET A 114 -8.91 -13.16 -12.75
CA MET A 114 -8.48 -12.30 -13.86
C MET A 114 -7.64 -13.07 -14.88
N GLY A 115 -6.90 -14.10 -14.46
CA GLY A 115 -6.14 -15.00 -15.33
C GLY A 115 -4.87 -14.38 -15.92
N ALA A 116 -4.30 -13.35 -15.31
CA ALA A 116 -3.13 -12.63 -15.82
C ALA A 116 -1.89 -12.79 -14.95
N LEU A 117 -0.72 -12.82 -15.59
CA LEU A 117 0.60 -12.64 -14.98
C LEU A 117 1.26 -11.44 -15.64
N LEU A 118 1.80 -10.54 -14.85
CA LEU A 118 2.44 -9.31 -15.32
C LEU A 118 3.91 -9.30 -14.92
N ALA A 119 4.75 -8.70 -15.77
CA ALA A 119 6.18 -8.54 -15.53
C ALA A 119 6.64 -7.17 -16.01
N SER A 120 7.56 -6.56 -15.29
CA SER A 120 8.23 -5.31 -15.68
C SER A 120 9.57 -5.19 -14.96
N THR A 121 10.50 -4.45 -15.53
CA THR A 121 11.73 -4.03 -14.85
C THR A 121 11.51 -2.79 -13.96
N SER A 122 10.32 -2.17 -14.02
CA SER A 122 9.93 -1.04 -13.18
C SER A 122 8.72 -1.41 -12.32
N SER A 123 8.84 -1.26 -10.99
CA SER A 123 7.73 -1.42 -10.06
C SER A 123 6.58 -0.45 -10.37
N TYR A 124 6.92 0.78 -10.76
CA TYR A 124 5.95 1.85 -11.00
C TYR A 124 5.15 1.61 -12.27
N GLU A 125 5.82 1.20 -13.36
CA GLU A 125 5.16 0.91 -14.63
C GLU A 125 4.27 -0.34 -14.51
N LEU A 126 4.71 -1.34 -13.76
CA LEU A 126 3.90 -2.52 -13.47
C LEU A 126 2.64 -2.14 -12.69
N ASP A 127 2.78 -1.33 -11.65
CA ASP A 127 1.64 -0.89 -10.84
C ASP A 127 0.70 0.05 -11.61
N ARG A 128 1.24 0.88 -12.53
CA ARG A 128 0.43 1.70 -13.44
C ARG A 128 -0.43 0.85 -14.38
N LEU A 129 0.16 -0.22 -14.94
CA LEU A 129 -0.60 -1.19 -15.74
C LEU A 129 -1.67 -1.88 -14.90
N CYS A 130 -1.33 -2.33 -13.69
CA CYS A 130 -2.30 -2.91 -12.76
C CYS A 130 -3.47 -1.94 -12.48
N ALA A 131 -3.18 -0.68 -12.21
CA ALA A 131 -4.17 0.36 -11.98
C ALA A 131 -5.12 0.51 -13.19
N TRP A 132 -4.55 0.60 -14.39
CA TRP A 132 -5.33 0.69 -15.63
C TRP A 132 -6.23 -0.53 -15.84
N MET A 133 -5.72 -1.75 -15.59
CA MET A 133 -6.50 -2.99 -15.67
C MET A 133 -7.66 -3.01 -14.68
N LEU A 134 -7.50 -2.40 -13.49
CA LEU A 134 -8.55 -2.29 -12.48
C LEU A 134 -9.48 -1.07 -12.66
N GLY A 135 -9.29 -0.27 -13.71
CA GLY A 135 -10.04 0.97 -13.92
C GLY A 135 -9.79 2.02 -12.84
N LEU A 136 -8.59 2.01 -12.23
CA LEU A 136 -8.13 3.02 -11.28
C LEU A 136 -7.33 4.10 -12.01
N GLU A 137 -7.49 5.35 -11.59
CA GLU A 137 -6.67 6.45 -12.10
C GLU A 137 -5.39 6.60 -11.26
N GLU A 138 -4.27 7.01 -11.85
CA GLU A 138 -2.99 7.23 -11.16
C GLU A 138 -3.15 8.14 -9.93
N LYS A 139 -4.02 9.16 -10.01
CA LYS A 139 -4.30 10.09 -8.91
C LYS A 139 -5.01 9.46 -7.71
N GLU A 140 -5.64 8.28 -7.89
CA GLU A 140 -6.25 7.52 -6.81
C GLU A 140 -5.22 6.72 -6.00
N LEU A 141 -3.99 6.62 -6.52
CA LEU A 141 -2.89 5.85 -5.95
C LEU A 141 -1.77 6.79 -5.48
N PRO A 142 -1.70 7.10 -4.17
CA PRO A 142 -0.75 8.08 -3.65
C PRO A 142 0.71 7.80 -4.04
N TYR A 143 1.13 6.54 -4.09
CA TYR A 143 2.51 6.18 -4.44
C TYR A 143 2.82 6.32 -5.94
N LEU A 144 1.84 6.15 -6.85
CA LEU A 144 2.03 6.48 -8.26
C LEU A 144 2.09 7.99 -8.45
N THR A 145 1.25 8.74 -7.73
CA THR A 145 1.33 10.20 -7.70
C THR A 145 2.71 10.67 -7.21
N ALA A 146 3.24 10.09 -6.14
CA ALA A 146 4.57 10.40 -5.62
C ALA A 146 5.68 10.04 -6.63
N ALA A 147 5.62 8.85 -7.24
CA ALA A 147 6.57 8.41 -8.26
C ALA A 147 6.57 9.36 -9.47
N LYS A 148 5.40 9.78 -9.94
CA LYS A 148 5.26 10.75 -11.04
C LYS A 148 5.87 12.12 -10.71
N GLN A 149 5.60 12.65 -9.51
CA GLN A 149 6.18 13.90 -9.04
C GLN A 149 7.72 13.85 -8.94
N ARG A 150 8.27 12.65 -8.75
CA ARG A 150 9.72 12.40 -8.69
C ARG A 150 10.35 12.05 -10.05
N GLY A 151 9.57 12.06 -11.15
CA GLY A 151 10.06 11.72 -12.48
C GLY A 151 10.41 10.23 -12.67
N LEU A 152 9.86 9.35 -11.85
CA LEU A 152 10.12 7.89 -11.86
C LEU A 152 9.12 7.10 -12.73
N LEU A 153 8.07 7.77 -13.22
CA LEU A 153 7.14 7.23 -14.22
C LEU A 153 7.45 7.85 -15.57
N SER A 154 7.45 7.05 -16.63
CA SER A 154 7.53 7.55 -18.00
C SER A 154 6.30 8.39 -18.35
N GLU A 155 6.39 9.24 -19.38
CA GLU A 155 5.20 9.81 -19.98
C GLU A 155 4.31 8.69 -20.50
N ALA A 156 2.97 8.85 -20.35
CA ALA A 156 2.01 7.79 -20.61
C ALA A 156 2.18 7.24 -22.04
N GLY A 157 2.71 6.02 -22.11
CA GLY A 157 2.80 5.23 -23.33
C GLY A 157 1.95 3.97 -23.20
N GLU A 158 1.66 3.32 -24.33
CA GLU A 158 1.01 2.01 -24.30
C GLU A 158 1.93 0.98 -23.61
N PRO A 159 1.36 0.04 -22.82
CA PRO A 159 2.14 -1.01 -22.18
C PRO A 159 2.90 -1.82 -23.25
N LEU A 160 4.21 -1.89 -23.14
CA LEU A 160 5.03 -2.66 -24.09
C LEU A 160 4.75 -4.17 -23.94
N GLY A 161 4.58 -4.86 -25.06
CA GLY A 161 4.48 -6.32 -25.11
C GLY A 161 3.11 -6.89 -24.71
N VAL A 162 2.10 -6.08 -24.47
CA VAL A 162 0.76 -6.55 -24.12
C VAL A 162 -0.09 -6.64 -25.38
N LYS A 163 -0.19 -7.82 -25.97
CA LYS A 163 -1.25 -8.13 -26.92
C LYS A 163 -2.55 -8.27 -26.11
N ASP A 164 -3.56 -7.46 -26.40
CA ASP A 164 -4.88 -7.53 -25.80
C ASP A 164 -4.99 -7.21 -24.30
N ALA A 165 -4.22 -6.25 -23.75
CA ALA A 165 -4.37 -5.79 -22.36
C ALA A 165 -5.83 -5.41 -22.02
N ALA A 166 -6.58 -4.92 -23.02
CA ALA A 166 -7.98 -4.57 -22.87
C ALA A 166 -8.88 -5.77 -22.49
N ALA A 167 -8.53 -6.99 -22.90
CA ALA A 167 -9.26 -8.20 -22.54
C ALA A 167 -9.22 -8.52 -21.03
N TYR A 168 -8.19 -8.00 -20.33
CA TYR A 168 -8.03 -8.18 -18.88
C TYR A 168 -8.55 -7.01 -18.07
N ARG A 169 -9.14 -5.99 -18.70
CA ARG A 169 -9.64 -4.82 -17.99
C ARG A 169 -10.92 -5.12 -17.24
N VAL A 170 -10.93 -4.75 -15.96
CA VAL A 170 -12.07 -4.89 -15.05
C VAL A 170 -12.71 -3.52 -14.87
N ASN A 171 -13.95 -3.34 -15.34
CA ASN A 171 -14.66 -2.06 -15.28
C ASN A 171 -15.47 -1.87 -13.99
N ASP A 172 -15.70 -2.94 -13.25
CA ASP A 172 -16.53 -3.03 -12.05
C ASP A 172 -15.72 -3.46 -10.81
N PHE A 173 -14.42 -3.13 -10.77
CA PHE A 173 -13.55 -3.44 -9.65
C PHE A 173 -14.07 -2.81 -8.35
N VAL A 174 -14.29 -3.64 -7.34
CA VAL A 174 -14.76 -3.20 -6.03
C VAL A 174 -13.59 -2.63 -5.23
N ARG A 175 -13.56 -1.29 -5.12
CA ARG A 175 -12.56 -0.58 -4.32
C ARG A 175 -12.73 -0.87 -2.85
N SER A 176 -11.65 -0.78 -2.07
CA SER A 176 -11.77 -0.82 -0.61
C SER A 176 -12.60 0.36 -0.11
N GLY A 177 -13.58 0.11 0.76
CA GLY A 177 -14.39 1.16 1.37
C GLY A 177 -13.60 2.15 2.24
N ALA A 178 -12.36 1.82 2.57
CA ALA A 178 -11.42 2.70 3.28
C ALA A 178 -10.66 3.66 2.37
N THR A 179 -10.80 3.54 1.04
CA THR A 179 -10.01 4.33 0.08
C THR A 179 -10.39 5.82 0.17
N CYS A 180 -9.43 6.64 0.58
CA CYS A 180 -9.55 8.10 0.71
C CYS A 180 -9.43 8.86 -0.64
N SER A 181 -9.84 8.26 -1.76
CA SER A 181 -9.68 8.85 -3.10
C SER A 181 -10.32 10.24 -3.25
N TRP A 182 -11.40 10.51 -2.51
CA TRP A 182 -12.11 11.80 -2.59
C TRP A 182 -11.35 12.96 -1.90
N PHE A 183 -10.35 12.64 -1.07
CA PHE A 183 -9.59 13.62 -0.30
C PHE A 183 -8.14 13.82 -0.75
N ALA A 184 -7.71 13.13 -1.81
CA ALA A 184 -6.43 13.40 -2.43
C ALA A 184 -6.38 14.89 -2.79
N SER A 185 -5.49 15.63 -2.13
CA SER A 185 -5.28 17.05 -2.43
C SER A 185 -4.70 17.15 -3.84
N ASN A 186 -5.50 17.63 -4.77
CA ASN A 186 -5.01 17.96 -6.10
C ASN A 186 -4.09 19.18 -5.96
N PRO A 187 -2.84 19.16 -6.49
CA PRO A 187 -1.96 20.33 -6.47
C PRO A 187 -2.62 21.59 -7.04
N GLU A 188 -3.54 21.41 -7.99
CA GLU A 188 -4.30 22.50 -8.65
C GLU A 188 -5.52 23.03 -7.85
N ASP A 189 -5.85 22.42 -6.72
CA ASP A 189 -6.97 22.90 -5.91
C ASP A 189 -6.67 24.31 -5.33
N LYS A 190 -7.58 25.25 -5.52
CA LYS A 190 -7.50 26.59 -4.92
C LYS A 190 -7.39 26.49 -3.38
N PRO A 191 -6.64 27.39 -2.71
CA PRO A 191 -6.36 27.30 -1.27
C PRO A 191 -7.61 27.17 -0.40
N PHE A 192 -8.69 27.84 -0.75
CA PHE A 192 -9.99 27.71 -0.04
C PHE A 192 -10.57 26.29 -0.16
N ARG A 193 -10.47 25.68 -1.34
CA ARG A 193 -10.94 24.31 -1.58
C ARG A 193 -10.11 23.28 -0.81
N LYS A 194 -8.80 23.52 -0.64
CA LYS A 194 -7.91 22.70 0.20
C LYS A 194 -8.33 22.76 1.67
N ILE A 195 -8.68 23.94 2.19
CA ILE A 195 -9.14 24.11 3.58
C ILE A 195 -10.49 23.41 3.80
N VAL A 196 -11.46 23.62 2.91
CA VAL A 196 -12.78 22.98 2.98
C VAL A 196 -12.65 21.46 2.86
N LYS A 197 -11.87 20.95 1.90
CA LYS A 197 -11.59 19.52 1.77
C LYS A 197 -10.93 18.97 3.04
N LYS A 198 -9.97 19.69 3.64
CA LYS A 198 -9.27 19.25 4.86
C LYS A 198 -10.22 19.17 6.06
N SER A 199 -11.14 20.12 6.20
CA SER A 199 -12.14 20.13 7.29
C SER A 199 -13.19 19.02 7.12
N PHE A 200 -13.71 18.83 5.90
CA PHE A 200 -14.63 17.73 5.59
C PHE A 200 -13.93 16.36 5.62
N ALA A 201 -12.67 16.28 5.22
CA ALA A 201 -11.87 15.05 5.28
C ALA A 201 -11.76 14.51 6.71
N VAL A 202 -11.66 15.37 7.70
CA VAL A 202 -11.63 14.96 9.11
C VAL A 202 -12.97 14.34 9.54
N LEU A 203 -14.08 14.85 9.03
CA LEU A 203 -15.44 14.41 9.41
C LEU A 203 -15.84 13.09 8.71
N LEU A 204 -15.41 12.89 7.45
CA LEU A 204 -15.79 11.77 6.59
C LEU A 204 -14.73 10.67 6.47
N ARG A 205 -13.61 10.77 7.21
CA ARG A 205 -12.57 9.73 7.18
C ARG A 205 -13.10 8.41 7.73
N SER A 206 -12.92 7.35 6.94
CA SER A 206 -13.22 5.99 7.35
C SER A 206 -12.42 5.59 8.59
N HIS A 207 -13.05 4.85 9.49
CA HIS A 207 -12.39 4.21 10.62
C HIS A 207 -12.49 2.71 10.46
N PRO A 208 -11.51 1.94 10.93
CA PRO A 208 -11.69 0.49 11.00
C PRO A 208 -12.92 0.20 11.85
N ALA A 209 -13.76 -0.70 11.37
CA ALA A 209 -14.94 -1.17 12.08
C ALA A 209 -14.76 -2.64 12.47
N LEU A 210 -15.40 -3.01 13.56
CA LEU A 210 -15.41 -4.40 14.02
C LEU A 210 -16.39 -5.22 13.19
N GLY A 211 -15.91 -6.31 12.59
CA GLY A 211 -16.76 -7.29 11.93
C GLY A 211 -17.54 -8.18 12.91
N GLU A 212 -18.61 -8.82 12.43
CA GLU A 212 -19.44 -9.73 13.24
C GLU A 212 -18.67 -10.95 13.75
N GLY A 213 -17.63 -11.41 12.99
CA GLY A 213 -16.79 -12.56 13.34
C GLY A 213 -15.72 -12.32 14.41
N CYS A 214 -15.76 -11.23 15.16
CA CYS A 214 -14.75 -10.95 16.18
C CYS A 214 -14.80 -11.97 17.31
N THR A 215 -13.71 -12.73 17.50
CA THR A 215 -13.55 -13.73 18.57
C THR A 215 -12.89 -13.16 19.83
N GLY A 216 -12.44 -11.90 19.81
CA GLY A 216 -11.72 -11.29 20.93
C GLY A 216 -10.30 -11.81 21.13
N CYS A 217 -9.66 -12.39 20.13
CA CYS A 217 -8.32 -12.99 20.22
C CYS A 217 -7.19 -11.99 20.55
N GLY A 218 -7.45 -10.68 20.45
CA GLY A 218 -6.50 -9.62 20.81
C GLY A 218 -5.41 -9.34 19.76
N HIS A 219 -5.42 -10.04 18.62
CA HIS A 219 -4.38 -9.86 17.58
C HIS A 219 -4.31 -8.40 17.08
N CYS A 220 -5.45 -7.83 16.72
CA CYS A 220 -5.55 -6.42 16.30
C CYS A 220 -5.11 -5.42 17.38
N ALA A 221 -5.31 -5.75 18.67
CA ALA A 221 -4.87 -4.90 19.78
C ALA A 221 -3.34 -4.90 19.94
N ARG A 222 -2.69 -6.09 19.79
CA ARG A 222 -1.23 -6.22 19.84
C ARG A 222 -0.52 -5.49 18.70
N LEU A 223 -1.16 -5.45 17.53
CA LEU A 223 -0.61 -4.84 16.32
C LEU A 223 -0.93 -3.36 16.17
N CYS A 224 -1.79 -2.81 17.03
CA CYS A 224 -2.17 -1.41 16.94
C CYS A 224 -1.02 -0.47 17.36
N PRO A 225 -0.37 0.27 16.44
CA PRO A 225 0.77 1.12 16.78
C PRO A 225 0.37 2.30 17.69
N ALA A 226 -0.89 2.70 17.64
CA ALA A 226 -1.43 3.78 18.47
C ALA A 226 -2.01 3.31 19.81
N GLY A 227 -1.99 2.00 20.10
CA GLY A 227 -2.64 1.44 21.29
C GLY A 227 -4.13 1.76 21.40
N ALA A 228 -4.79 1.94 20.24
CA ALA A 228 -6.18 2.38 20.16
C ALA A 228 -7.20 1.25 20.28
N ILE A 229 -6.77 -0.01 20.46
CA ILE A 229 -7.66 -1.17 20.49
C ILE A 229 -7.48 -1.90 21.82
N THR A 230 -8.59 -2.16 22.49
CA THR A 230 -8.67 -2.95 23.72
C THR A 230 -9.66 -4.09 23.55
N ILE A 231 -9.49 -5.17 24.33
CA ILE A 231 -10.43 -6.29 24.33
C ILE A 231 -11.31 -6.16 25.57
N VAL A 232 -12.62 -5.99 25.35
CA VAL A 232 -13.63 -5.91 26.40
C VAL A 232 -14.71 -6.96 26.10
N ASN A 233 -15.05 -7.78 27.07
CA ASN A 233 -16.06 -8.83 26.95
C ASN A 233 -15.86 -9.71 25.70
N LYS A 234 -14.62 -10.16 25.45
CA LYS A 234 -14.21 -10.97 24.28
C LYS A 234 -14.53 -10.30 22.93
N ARG A 235 -14.54 -8.97 22.86
CA ARG A 235 -14.68 -8.21 21.63
C ARG A 235 -13.67 -7.07 21.60
N ALA A 236 -13.16 -6.74 20.42
CA ALA A 236 -12.28 -5.59 20.25
C ALA A 236 -13.12 -4.30 20.34
N VAL A 237 -12.60 -3.31 21.05
CA VAL A 237 -13.16 -1.95 21.13
C VAL A 237 -12.11 -0.98 20.64
N ILE A 238 -12.47 -0.12 19.69
CA ILE A 238 -11.58 0.84 19.05
C ILE A 238 -11.83 2.23 19.61
N ASP A 239 -10.83 2.79 20.27
CA ASP A 239 -10.84 4.20 20.68
C ASP A 239 -10.60 5.09 19.45
N ARG A 240 -11.66 5.70 18.94
CA ARG A 240 -11.63 6.56 17.74
C ARG A 240 -10.79 7.83 17.92
N LYS A 241 -10.53 8.27 19.15
CA LYS A 241 -9.70 9.45 19.45
C LYS A 241 -8.22 9.12 19.33
N LYS A 242 -7.82 7.91 19.72
CA LYS A 242 -6.45 7.40 19.60
C LYS A 242 -6.15 6.82 18.23
N CYS A 243 -7.18 6.37 17.50
CA CYS A 243 -7.01 5.68 16.22
C CYS A 243 -6.43 6.61 15.15
N ILE A 244 -5.23 6.30 14.67
CA ILE A 244 -4.54 7.02 13.56
C ILE A 244 -5.02 6.58 12.17
N ARG A 245 -5.94 5.63 12.08
CA ARG A 245 -6.56 5.16 10.83
C ARG A 245 -5.58 4.53 9.84
N CYS A 246 -4.54 3.88 10.33
CA CYS A 246 -3.53 3.20 9.49
C CYS A 246 -4.03 1.87 8.91
N PHE A 247 -5.14 1.33 9.42
CA PHE A 247 -5.73 0.05 9.05
C PHE A 247 -4.84 -1.19 9.29
N CYS A 248 -3.70 -1.08 9.99
CA CYS A 248 -2.86 -2.22 10.35
C CYS A 248 -3.66 -3.37 10.99
N CYS A 249 -4.71 -3.06 11.75
CA CYS A 249 -5.59 -4.06 12.37
C CYS A 249 -6.38 -4.92 11.36
N GLN A 250 -6.41 -4.55 10.07
CA GLN A 250 -7.02 -5.30 8.98
C GLN A 250 -5.98 -6.07 8.15
N GLU A 251 -4.70 -5.76 8.29
CA GLU A 251 -3.67 -6.39 7.48
C GLU A 251 -3.22 -7.76 8.02
N PHE A 252 -3.64 -8.10 9.24
CA PHE A 252 -3.18 -9.30 9.96
C PHE A 252 -4.33 -10.15 10.51
#